data_4e0e5f95de089f4fdf486b301ca1d61a
#
_entry.id   4e0e5f95de089f4fdf486b301ca1d61a
#
_cell.length_a   1.000
_cell.length_b   1.000
_cell.length_c   1.000
_cell.angle_alpha   90.00
_cell.angle_beta   90.00
_cell.angle_gamma   90.00
#
_symmetry.space_group_name_H-M   'P 1'
#
loop_
_entity.id
_entity.type
_entity.pdbx_description
1 polymer ?
#
loop_
_entity_poly.entity_id
_entity_poly.type
_entity_poly.pdbx_seq_one_letter_code
_entity_poly.pdbx_strand_id
1 'polypeptide(L)'
;MSTASPPAAFLAKISAPANSIARVAALPKPVVFTNGVFDVLHRGHATYLAQARALGASLVVALNTDASARRLGKGPDRPLNNEQDRAALMAALESVSLVTWFDEDTPLELITTLQPDILVKGGDYDMDTLAETAVVKAYGGNTVAISFVDGYSTTALVTKIRKS
;
A
#
# COMPACT_ATOMS: atom_id res chain seq x y z
N MET A 1 -38.30 13.43 1.01
CA MET A 1 -37.00 13.62 1.70
C MET A 1 -36.06 12.55 1.15
N SER A 2 -35.04 12.92 0.39
CA SER A 2 -34.03 11.98 -0.09
C SER A 2 -33.12 11.63 1.10
N THR A 3 -33.24 10.43 1.63
CA THR A 3 -32.31 9.92 2.63
C THR A 3 -31.05 9.52 1.90
N ALA A 4 -30.03 10.40 1.87
CA ALA A 4 -28.72 10.02 1.37
C ALA A 4 -28.22 8.79 2.15
N SER A 5 -27.73 7.78 1.44
CA SER A 5 -27.12 6.61 2.09
C SER A 5 -25.94 7.06 2.95
N PRO A 6 -25.72 6.44 4.13
CA PRO A 6 -24.55 6.78 4.95
C PRO A 6 -23.26 6.49 4.20
N PRO A 7 -22.19 7.27 4.40
CA PRO A 7 -20.90 6.98 3.78
C PRO A 7 -20.37 5.62 4.19
N ALA A 8 -19.68 4.93 3.30
CA ALA A 8 -19.09 3.64 3.61
C ALA A 8 -18.03 3.77 4.71
N ALA A 9 -18.17 2.99 5.78
CA ALA A 9 -17.35 3.11 6.99
C ALA A 9 -15.84 2.94 6.72
N PHE A 10 -15.46 2.13 5.74
CA PHE A 10 -14.04 1.91 5.40
C PHE A 10 -13.34 3.19 4.89
N LEU A 11 -14.07 4.17 4.36
CA LEU A 11 -13.49 5.44 3.89
C LEU A 11 -12.82 6.22 5.04
N ALA A 12 -13.21 5.98 6.28
CA ALA A 12 -12.57 6.55 7.46
C ALA A 12 -11.12 6.08 7.65
N LYS A 13 -10.70 4.99 7.00
CA LYS A 13 -9.31 4.52 7.03
C LYS A 13 -8.39 5.34 6.11
N ILE A 14 -8.92 6.15 5.19
CA ILE A 14 -8.14 6.96 4.26
C ILE A 14 -7.66 8.24 4.97
N SER A 15 -6.38 8.55 4.83
CA SER A 15 -5.73 9.70 5.48
C SER A 15 -4.77 10.39 4.53
N ALA A 16 -4.91 11.70 4.39
CA ALA A 16 -3.91 12.50 3.70
C ALA A 16 -2.55 12.40 4.42
N PRO A 17 -1.41 12.45 3.70
CA PRO A 17 -0.08 12.31 4.30
C PRO A 17 0.16 13.23 5.49
N ALA A 18 -0.26 14.49 5.42
CA ALA A 18 -0.12 15.46 6.51
C ALA A 18 -0.81 15.02 7.82
N ASN A 19 -1.91 14.27 7.72
CA ASN A 19 -2.68 13.79 8.87
C ASN A 19 -2.26 12.37 9.31
N SER A 20 -1.47 11.69 8.49
CA SER A 20 -1.11 10.29 8.70
C SER A 20 -0.17 10.10 9.88
N ILE A 21 0.67 11.09 10.20
CA ILE A 21 1.63 11.02 11.31
C ILE A 21 0.90 10.71 12.63
N ALA A 22 -0.05 11.56 13.01
CA ALA A 22 -0.80 11.38 14.26
C ALA A 22 -1.65 10.12 14.24
N ARG A 23 -2.25 9.79 13.09
CA ARG A 23 -3.10 8.61 12.94
C ARG A 23 -2.31 7.30 13.04
N VAL A 24 -1.13 7.22 12.41
CA VAL A 24 -0.24 6.05 12.49
C VAL A 24 0.30 5.89 13.91
N ALA A 25 0.69 6.99 14.56
CA ALA A 25 1.16 6.95 15.95
C ALA A 25 0.09 6.40 16.93
N ALA A 26 -1.20 6.59 16.63
CA ALA A 26 -2.31 6.09 17.42
C ALA A 26 -2.74 4.64 17.10
N LEU A 27 -2.18 4.02 16.05
CA LEU A 27 -2.50 2.64 15.69
C LEU A 27 -1.91 1.65 16.72
N PRO A 28 -2.61 0.51 16.94
CA PRO A 28 -2.03 -0.61 17.70
C PRO A 28 -0.70 -1.07 17.10
N LYS A 29 0.29 -1.27 17.96
CA LYS A 29 1.65 -1.69 17.57
C LYS A 29 1.83 -3.22 17.71
N PRO A 30 2.74 -3.85 16.94
CA PRO A 30 3.60 -3.25 15.90
C PRO A 30 2.82 -2.75 14.69
N VAL A 31 3.23 -1.61 14.13
CA VAL A 31 2.69 -1.06 12.88
C VAL A 31 3.50 -1.59 11.70
N VAL A 32 2.84 -2.29 10.81
CA VAL A 32 3.40 -2.75 9.52
C VAL A 32 3.11 -1.73 8.44
N PHE A 33 4.08 -1.47 7.58
CA PHE A 33 3.94 -0.56 6.45
C PHE A 33 4.30 -1.29 5.15
N THR A 34 3.50 -1.07 4.14
CA THR A 34 3.81 -1.46 2.75
C THR A 34 3.37 -0.39 1.79
N ASN A 35 3.94 -0.40 0.58
CA ASN A 35 3.57 0.53 -0.48
C ASN A 35 3.42 -0.16 -1.83
N GLY A 36 2.70 0.48 -2.73
CA GLY A 36 2.54 0.02 -4.11
C GLY A 36 1.49 0.81 -4.87
N VAL A 37 1.34 0.49 -6.15
CA VAL A 37 0.31 1.10 -6.99
C VAL A 37 -1.05 0.46 -6.71
N PHE A 38 -1.11 -0.86 -6.58
CA PHE A 38 -2.34 -1.64 -6.37
C PHE A 38 -3.45 -1.26 -7.35
N ASP A 39 -3.12 -1.26 -8.65
CA ASP A 39 -3.99 -0.71 -9.70
C ASP A 39 -5.27 -1.52 -9.89
N VAL A 40 -5.15 -2.80 -10.19
CA VAL A 40 -6.29 -3.72 -10.30
C VAL A 40 -6.12 -4.82 -9.27
N LEU A 41 -7.06 -4.90 -8.32
CA LEU A 41 -7.03 -5.89 -7.28
C LEU A 41 -7.19 -7.31 -7.82
N HIS A 42 -6.35 -8.19 -7.30
CA HIS A 42 -6.45 -9.63 -7.53
C HIS A 42 -6.09 -10.40 -6.25
N ARG A 43 -6.32 -11.71 -6.26
CA ARG A 43 -6.04 -12.58 -5.10
C ARG A 43 -4.62 -12.41 -4.54
N GLY A 44 -3.62 -12.22 -5.42
CA GLY A 44 -2.23 -12.01 -4.99
C GLY A 44 -2.07 -10.80 -4.07
N HIS A 45 -2.73 -9.68 -4.37
CA HIS A 45 -2.74 -8.50 -3.50
C HIS A 45 -3.41 -8.79 -2.15
N ALA A 46 -4.59 -9.40 -2.16
CA ALA A 46 -5.32 -9.71 -0.92
C ALA A 46 -4.52 -10.64 -0.01
N THR A 47 -3.90 -11.68 -0.57
CA THR A 47 -3.05 -12.63 0.17
C THR A 47 -1.82 -11.94 0.74
N TYR A 48 -1.11 -11.17 -0.08
CA TYR A 48 0.06 -10.41 0.35
C TYR A 48 -0.24 -9.45 1.51
N LEU A 49 -1.32 -8.69 1.40
CA LEU A 49 -1.72 -7.72 2.44
C LEU A 49 -2.15 -8.43 3.74
N ALA A 50 -2.82 -9.57 3.64
CA ALA A 50 -3.16 -10.37 4.81
C ALA A 50 -1.91 -10.94 5.50
N GLN A 51 -0.92 -11.40 4.74
CA GLN A 51 0.36 -11.88 5.27
C GLN A 51 1.15 -10.73 5.91
N ALA A 52 1.21 -9.56 5.28
CA ALA A 52 1.84 -8.38 5.86
C ALA A 52 1.17 -7.98 7.18
N ARG A 53 -0.17 -7.95 7.22
CA ARG A 53 -0.94 -7.65 8.44
C ARG A 53 -0.65 -8.63 9.58
N ALA A 54 -0.41 -9.90 9.27
CA ALA A 54 -0.12 -10.92 10.27
C ALA A 54 1.23 -10.71 11.00
N LEU A 55 2.12 -9.86 10.48
CA LEU A 55 3.39 -9.52 11.13
C LEU A 55 3.25 -8.50 12.26
N GLY A 56 2.11 -7.83 12.38
CA GLY A 56 1.89 -6.81 13.41
C GLY A 56 0.43 -6.61 13.78
N ALA A 57 0.17 -5.61 14.60
CA ALA A 57 -1.18 -5.29 15.07
C ALA A 57 -1.94 -4.36 14.13
N SER A 58 -1.26 -3.65 13.25
CA SER A 58 -1.86 -2.74 12.27
C SER A 58 -1.09 -2.79 10.94
N LEU A 59 -1.80 -2.55 9.82
CA LEU A 59 -1.20 -2.43 8.49
C LEU A 59 -1.54 -1.08 7.87
N VAL A 60 -0.50 -0.33 7.54
CA VAL A 60 -0.56 0.91 6.76
C VAL A 60 -0.18 0.60 5.32
N VAL A 61 -1.03 0.98 4.38
CA VAL A 61 -0.76 0.89 2.94
C VAL A 61 -0.57 2.27 2.38
N ALA A 62 0.59 2.54 1.79
CA ALA A 62 0.87 3.79 1.09
C ALA A 62 0.81 3.58 -0.44
N LEU A 63 -0.01 4.36 -1.10
CA LEU A 63 -0.20 4.28 -2.55
C LEU A 63 0.67 5.30 -3.28
N ASN A 64 1.28 4.89 -4.39
CA ASN A 64 1.77 5.86 -5.36
C ASN A 64 0.60 6.71 -5.86
N THR A 65 0.74 8.05 -5.91
CA THR A 65 -0.21 8.90 -6.66
C THR A 65 -0.27 8.46 -8.12
N ASP A 66 -1.25 8.93 -8.86
CA ASP A 66 -1.31 8.63 -10.31
C ASP A 66 -0.07 9.15 -11.04
N ALA A 67 0.46 10.31 -10.65
CA ALA A 67 1.68 10.87 -11.22
C ALA A 67 2.91 10.01 -10.90
N SER A 68 3.07 9.60 -9.64
CA SER A 68 4.14 8.69 -9.22
C SER A 68 4.04 7.34 -9.94
N ALA A 69 2.84 6.76 -10.04
CA ALA A 69 2.60 5.49 -10.72
C ALA A 69 2.97 5.53 -12.22
N ARG A 70 2.67 6.65 -12.91
CA ARG A 70 3.05 6.83 -14.32
C ARG A 70 4.57 6.85 -14.51
N ARG A 71 5.32 7.44 -13.58
CA ARG A 71 6.79 7.47 -13.64
C ARG A 71 7.43 6.08 -13.51
N LEU A 72 6.72 5.08 -12.99
CA LEU A 72 7.19 3.69 -12.96
C LEU A 72 7.22 2.99 -14.33
N GLY A 73 6.68 3.63 -15.38
CA GLY A 73 6.86 3.18 -16.78
C GLY A 73 6.15 1.88 -17.16
N LYS A 74 5.07 1.51 -16.48
CA LYS A 74 4.31 0.27 -16.75
C LYS A 74 3.35 0.34 -17.95
N GLY A 75 3.42 1.40 -18.73
CA GLY A 75 2.61 1.64 -19.92
C GLY A 75 1.85 2.97 -19.89
N PRO A 76 1.46 3.51 -21.08
CA PRO A 76 0.89 4.85 -21.19
C PRO A 76 -0.52 4.96 -20.59
N ASP A 77 -1.23 3.85 -20.47
CA ASP A 77 -2.58 3.73 -19.94
C ASP A 77 -2.64 3.29 -18.46
N ARG A 78 -1.49 3.32 -17.76
CA ARG A 78 -1.40 2.91 -16.35
C ARG A 78 -1.15 4.11 -15.43
N PRO A 79 -1.79 4.21 -14.25
CA PRO A 79 -2.73 3.23 -13.69
C PRO A 79 -4.11 3.28 -14.37
N LEU A 80 -4.84 2.17 -14.35
CA LEU A 80 -6.21 2.08 -14.87
C LEU A 80 -7.22 2.73 -13.92
N ASN A 81 -7.06 2.47 -12.62
CA ASN A 81 -7.84 3.09 -11.56
C ASN A 81 -7.10 4.31 -11.02
N ASN A 82 -7.82 5.42 -10.86
CA ASN A 82 -7.26 6.62 -10.23
C ASN A 82 -6.91 6.37 -8.75
N GLU A 83 -6.09 7.24 -8.18
CA GLU A 83 -5.59 7.09 -6.81
C GLU A 83 -6.71 7.06 -5.76
N GLN A 84 -7.81 7.76 -5.96
CA GLN A 84 -8.94 7.78 -5.03
C GLN A 84 -9.67 6.45 -5.00
N ASP A 85 -9.93 5.87 -6.18
CA ASP A 85 -10.55 4.55 -6.30
C ASP A 85 -9.64 3.46 -5.74
N ARG A 86 -8.33 3.52 -6.02
CA ARG A 86 -7.36 2.60 -5.46
C ARG A 86 -7.30 2.69 -3.94
N ALA A 87 -7.33 3.89 -3.38
CA ALA A 87 -7.37 4.09 -1.93
C ALA A 87 -8.64 3.52 -1.30
N ALA A 88 -9.80 3.73 -1.92
CA ALA A 88 -11.06 3.18 -1.44
C ALA A 88 -11.06 1.65 -1.43
N LEU A 89 -10.56 1.02 -2.50
CA LEU A 89 -10.46 -0.44 -2.58
C LEU A 89 -9.51 -1.01 -1.52
N MET A 90 -8.35 -0.39 -1.30
CA MET A 90 -7.43 -0.80 -0.22
C MET A 90 -8.07 -0.66 1.16
N ALA A 91 -8.74 0.47 1.41
CA ALA A 91 -9.40 0.73 2.68
C ALA A 91 -10.54 -0.27 2.98
N ALA A 92 -11.20 -0.81 1.95
CA ALA A 92 -12.25 -1.80 2.08
C ALA A 92 -11.75 -3.18 2.53
N LEU A 93 -10.43 -3.46 2.40
CA LEU A 93 -9.87 -4.74 2.83
C LEU A 93 -9.78 -4.81 4.35
N GLU A 94 -10.15 -5.97 4.91
CA GLU A 94 -10.11 -6.24 6.36
C GLU A 94 -8.70 -6.09 6.93
N SER A 95 -7.69 -6.57 6.21
CA SER A 95 -6.29 -6.54 6.63
C SER A 95 -5.71 -5.13 6.75
N VAL A 96 -6.30 -4.12 6.12
CA VAL A 96 -5.78 -2.76 6.05
C VAL A 96 -6.36 -1.90 7.17
N SER A 97 -5.48 -1.26 7.96
CA SER A 97 -5.85 -0.38 9.07
C SER A 97 -5.91 1.09 8.66
N LEU A 98 -5.03 1.52 7.76
CA LEU A 98 -4.94 2.90 7.27
C LEU A 98 -4.38 2.91 5.86
N VAL A 99 -4.90 3.81 5.02
CA VAL A 99 -4.41 4.07 3.67
C VAL A 99 -3.96 5.51 3.58
N THR A 100 -2.78 5.73 3.01
CA THR A 100 -2.24 7.05 2.67
C THR A 100 -1.59 6.99 1.28
N TRP A 101 -0.93 8.05 0.85
CA TRP A 101 -0.26 8.12 -0.46
C TRP A 101 1.02 8.94 -0.40
N PHE A 102 1.83 8.83 -1.45
CA PHE A 102 3.05 9.61 -1.67
C PHE A 102 3.21 9.89 -3.17
N ASP A 103 3.81 11.02 -3.50
CA ASP A 103 4.02 11.44 -4.90
C ASP A 103 5.45 11.19 -5.39
N GLU A 104 6.39 10.95 -4.51
CA GLU A 104 7.78 10.67 -4.81
C GLU A 104 7.93 9.32 -5.55
N ASP A 105 9.11 9.05 -6.12
CA ASP A 105 9.40 7.79 -6.80
C ASP A 105 9.49 6.61 -5.82
N THR A 106 9.88 6.90 -4.59
CA THR A 106 9.95 5.92 -3.48
C THR A 106 9.27 6.49 -2.23
N PRO A 107 8.77 5.65 -1.32
CA PRO A 107 8.12 6.09 -0.09
C PRO A 107 9.10 6.50 1.03
N LEU A 108 10.37 6.79 0.70
CA LEU A 108 11.44 7.01 1.68
C LEU A 108 11.12 8.13 2.67
N GLU A 109 10.64 9.28 2.18
CA GLU A 109 10.28 10.44 3.02
C GLU A 109 9.10 10.10 3.94
N LEU A 110 8.10 9.42 3.40
CA LEU A 110 6.93 8.99 4.17
C LEU A 110 7.33 7.99 5.27
N ILE A 111 8.16 7.00 4.96
CA ILE A 111 8.68 6.02 5.93
C ILE A 111 9.52 6.73 7.02
N THR A 112 10.36 7.67 6.64
CA THR A 112 11.17 8.46 7.58
C THR A 112 10.30 9.23 8.56
N THR A 113 9.17 9.75 8.09
CA THR A 113 8.23 10.53 8.89
C THR A 113 7.34 9.66 9.77
N LEU A 114 6.79 8.57 9.22
CA LEU A 114 5.84 7.70 9.93
C LEU A 114 6.52 6.72 10.89
N GLN A 115 7.76 6.34 10.64
CA GLN A 115 8.56 5.39 11.43
C GLN A 115 7.79 4.10 11.78
N PRO A 116 7.31 3.34 10.80
CA PRO A 116 6.64 2.07 11.08
C PRO A 116 7.60 1.07 11.74
N ASP A 117 7.05 0.18 12.57
CA ASP A 117 7.86 -0.83 13.25
C ASP A 117 8.40 -1.89 12.27
N ILE A 118 7.64 -2.19 11.21
CA ILE A 118 8.00 -3.20 10.21
C ILE A 118 7.71 -2.67 8.80
N LEU A 119 8.74 -2.63 7.96
CA LEU A 119 8.58 -2.37 6.52
C LEU A 119 8.47 -3.69 5.76
N VAL A 120 7.42 -3.84 4.96
CA VAL A 120 7.22 -5.02 4.11
C VAL A 120 7.28 -4.61 2.64
N LYS A 121 8.04 -5.37 1.86
CA LYS A 121 8.08 -5.29 0.39
C LYS A 121 7.59 -6.60 -0.22
N GLY A 122 6.79 -6.50 -1.27
CA GLY A 122 6.33 -7.66 -2.03
C GLY A 122 7.29 -8.01 -3.15
N GLY A 123 7.74 -9.25 -3.20
CA GLY A 123 8.65 -9.78 -4.20
C GLY A 123 9.95 -10.33 -3.61
N ASP A 124 10.80 -10.81 -4.49
CA ASP A 124 12.10 -11.38 -4.13
C ASP A 124 13.16 -10.25 -4.07
N TYR A 125 13.00 -9.35 -3.11
CA TYR A 125 13.96 -8.27 -2.88
C TYR A 125 15.06 -8.70 -1.93
N ASP A 126 16.30 -8.32 -2.26
CA ASP A 126 17.34 -8.20 -1.26
C ASP A 126 17.07 -6.91 -0.47
N MET A 127 16.45 -7.06 0.70
CA MET A 127 16.04 -5.94 1.53
C MET A 127 17.23 -5.07 1.93
N ASP A 128 18.42 -5.62 2.07
CA ASP A 128 19.61 -4.87 2.50
C ASP A 128 20.10 -3.87 1.45
N THR A 129 19.68 -4.00 0.19
CA THR A 129 20.03 -3.06 -0.88
C THR A 129 19.10 -1.85 -0.98
N LEU A 130 17.97 -1.85 -0.26
CA LEU A 130 16.99 -0.78 -0.32
C LEU A 130 17.36 0.38 0.62
N ALA A 131 17.25 1.62 0.11
CA ALA A 131 17.48 2.82 0.92
C ALA A 131 16.53 2.89 2.12
N GLU A 132 15.28 2.48 1.94
CA GLU A 132 14.27 2.43 2.98
C GLU A 132 14.66 1.49 4.14
N THR A 133 15.36 0.40 3.84
CA THR A 133 15.84 -0.55 4.86
C THR A 133 16.84 0.11 5.80
N ALA A 134 17.77 0.90 5.26
CA ALA A 134 18.75 1.61 6.09
C ALA A 134 18.06 2.58 7.05
N VAL A 135 17.05 3.32 6.59
CA VAL A 135 16.26 4.25 7.42
C VAL A 135 15.50 3.49 8.50
N VAL A 136 14.81 2.40 8.14
CA VAL A 136 14.02 1.60 9.10
C VAL A 136 14.91 1.00 10.19
N LYS A 137 16.07 0.45 9.82
CA LYS A 137 17.05 -0.09 10.79
C LYS A 137 17.62 0.99 11.70
N ALA A 138 17.82 2.21 11.21
CA ALA A 138 18.41 3.31 11.98
C ALA A 138 17.56 3.72 13.19
N TYR A 139 16.25 3.59 13.13
CA TYR A 139 15.36 3.84 14.28
C TYR A 139 14.92 2.56 15.02
N GLY A 140 15.48 1.39 14.68
CA GLY A 140 15.24 0.12 15.38
C GLY A 140 14.07 -0.70 14.82
N GLY A 141 13.54 -0.37 13.64
CA GLY A 141 12.52 -1.16 12.96
C GLY A 141 13.08 -2.38 12.22
N ASN A 142 12.19 -3.22 11.73
CA ASN A 142 12.48 -4.42 10.96
C ASN A 142 12.03 -4.30 9.51
N THR A 143 12.63 -5.09 8.63
CA THR A 143 12.27 -5.17 7.22
C THR A 143 12.05 -6.63 6.80
N VAL A 144 11.00 -6.88 6.03
CA VAL A 144 10.60 -8.22 5.59
C VAL A 144 10.22 -8.20 4.11
N ALA A 145 10.75 -9.14 3.33
CA ALA A 145 10.26 -9.43 2.00
C ALA A 145 9.20 -10.55 2.05
N ILE A 146 8.07 -10.36 1.37
CA ILE A 146 7.04 -11.39 1.21
C ILE A 146 6.97 -11.74 -0.27
N SER A 147 7.19 -13.00 -0.62
CA SER A 147 7.08 -13.48 -1.99
C SER A 147 5.65 -13.34 -2.51
N PHE A 148 5.51 -12.97 -3.77
CA PHE A 148 4.19 -12.91 -4.41
C PHE A 148 3.62 -14.31 -4.62
N VAL A 149 2.28 -14.39 -4.64
CA VAL A 149 1.59 -15.62 -5.03
C VAL A 149 1.79 -15.84 -6.53
N ASP A 150 2.34 -16.99 -6.90
CA ASP A 150 2.59 -17.34 -8.29
C ASP A 150 1.32 -17.30 -9.15
N GLY A 151 1.47 -16.82 -10.38
CA GLY A 151 0.37 -16.76 -11.36
C GLY A 151 -0.55 -15.55 -11.22
N TYR A 152 -0.31 -14.64 -10.27
CA TYR A 152 -1.12 -13.43 -10.08
C TYR A 152 -0.30 -12.18 -10.39
N SER A 153 -0.75 -11.39 -11.36
CA SER A 153 -0.25 -10.03 -11.61
C SER A 153 -1.33 -9.19 -12.28
N THR A 154 -1.31 -7.89 -12.02
CA THR A 154 -2.20 -6.94 -12.71
C THR A 154 -2.00 -6.99 -14.23
N THR A 155 -0.75 -7.08 -14.69
CA THR A 155 -0.45 -7.17 -16.13
C THR A 155 -1.06 -8.42 -16.76
N ALA A 156 -0.95 -9.58 -16.12
CA ALA A 156 -1.55 -10.83 -16.62
C ALA A 156 -3.08 -10.72 -16.68
N LEU A 157 -3.71 -10.13 -15.68
CA LEU A 157 -5.16 -9.94 -15.62
C LEU A 157 -5.64 -8.99 -16.73
N VAL A 158 -4.99 -7.83 -16.90
CA VAL A 158 -5.30 -6.87 -17.98
C VAL A 158 -5.11 -7.50 -19.35
N THR A 159 -4.04 -8.26 -19.55
CA THR A 159 -3.81 -8.99 -20.81
C THR A 159 -4.92 -10.00 -21.10
N LYS A 160 -5.37 -10.72 -20.08
CA LYS A 160 -6.48 -11.68 -20.22
C LYS A 160 -7.77 -10.97 -20.61
N ILE A 161 -8.12 -9.86 -19.96
CA ILE A 161 -9.32 -9.07 -20.26
C ILE A 161 -9.28 -8.54 -21.71
N ARG A 162 -8.13 -8.07 -22.18
CA ARG A 162 -7.99 -7.53 -23.56
C ARG A 162 -8.06 -8.59 -24.66
N LYS A 163 -7.84 -9.86 -24.32
CA LYS A 163 -7.92 -10.98 -25.26
C LYS A 163 -9.30 -11.65 -25.29
N SER A 164 -10.18 -11.28 -24.38
CA SER A 164 -11.57 -11.74 -24.30
C SER A 164 -12.46 -10.87 -25.16
#